data_0522a32ab6120795ab862ba7680c263e
#
_entry.id   0522a32ab6120795ab862ba7680c263e
#
_cell.length_a   1.000
_cell.length_b   1.000
_cell.length_c   1.000
_cell.angle_alpha   90.00
_cell.angle_beta   90.00
_cell.angle_gamma   90.00
#
_symmetry.space_group_name_H-M   'P 1'
#
loop_
_entity.id
_entity.type
_entity.pdbx_description
1 polymer ?
#
loop_
_entity_poly.entity_id
_entity_poly.type
_entity_poly.pdbx_seq_one_letter_code
_entity_poly.pdbx_strand_id
1 'polypeptide(L)'
;MLQAENIKKAYGKKTIVKGISFSLQKGESFGLLGPNGAGKSTTISMISGLVPHDSGNITVGGYVIGKETVKAKQKIGVVPQEIALYPTLTAHENLMFWGKMYGLTHGEAKKRSAEVLEYVGLTERAKDKIETFSGGMKRRINIGAALMHKPELLIMDEPTVGIDPQSRNHILETVKQLNETGMTVIYTSHYMEEVEYLCDRIGIIDQGEMIAIGTKTDLCSRLGGDTIIQLTVSGIDEAFLFAIRSLAHVNDVTVHESELKIDISAAHHEKVVTSLLAEATAHHINLLSLQVQEPNLERLFLNLTGRTLRD
;
A
#
# COMPACT_ATOMS: atom_id res chain seq x y z
N MET A 1 -13.54 12.47 -5.56
CA MET A 1 -14.17 11.43 -4.72
C MET A 1 -13.96 11.68 -3.23
N LEU A 2 -12.73 11.85 -2.78
CA LEU A 2 -12.33 12.21 -1.42
C LEU A 2 -11.52 13.51 -1.45
N GLN A 3 -11.76 14.39 -0.46
CA GLN A 3 -10.91 15.53 -0.13
C GLN A 3 -10.67 15.54 1.38
N ALA A 4 -9.42 15.54 1.80
CA ALA A 4 -8.99 15.72 3.17
C ALA A 4 -8.06 16.94 3.21
N GLU A 5 -8.41 17.96 4.02
CA GLU A 5 -7.72 19.23 4.04
C GLU A 5 -7.30 19.58 5.46
N ASN A 6 -6.00 19.61 5.69
CA ASN A 6 -5.37 20.00 6.97
C ASN A 6 -6.00 19.31 8.19
N ILE A 7 -6.28 18.00 8.04
CA ILE A 7 -6.94 17.22 9.10
C ILE A 7 -5.98 16.96 10.26
N LYS A 8 -6.46 17.19 11.48
CA LYS A 8 -5.68 17.00 12.71
C LYS A 8 -6.41 16.13 13.70
N LYS A 9 -5.63 15.36 14.49
CA LYS A 9 -6.15 14.56 15.59
C LYS A 9 -5.16 14.44 16.72
N ALA A 10 -5.63 14.70 17.93
CA ALA A 10 -4.89 14.48 19.17
C ALA A 10 -5.68 13.58 20.12
N TYR A 11 -4.98 12.79 20.90
CA TYR A 11 -5.51 12.03 22.03
C TYR A 11 -4.80 12.50 23.31
N GLY A 12 -5.56 13.23 24.14
CA GLY A 12 -5.00 13.91 25.30
C GLY A 12 -3.95 14.96 24.87
N LYS A 13 -2.71 14.82 25.35
CA LYS A 13 -1.61 15.73 25.00
C LYS A 13 -0.82 15.30 23.74
N LYS A 14 -1.11 14.11 23.18
CA LYS A 14 -0.36 13.57 22.04
C LYS A 14 -1.08 13.83 20.73
N THR A 15 -0.51 14.66 19.87
CA THR A 15 -0.99 14.85 18.49
C THR A 15 -0.53 13.68 17.65
N ILE A 16 -1.48 12.95 17.04
CA ILE A 16 -1.23 11.78 16.20
C ILE A 16 -1.24 12.17 14.72
N VAL A 17 -2.15 13.06 14.32
CA VAL A 17 -2.25 13.57 12.94
C VAL A 17 -2.11 15.08 12.98
N LYS A 18 -1.13 15.63 12.24
CA LYS A 18 -0.65 17.02 12.40
C LYS A 18 -1.01 17.97 11.26
N GLY A 19 -1.98 17.61 10.44
CA GLY A 19 -2.40 18.47 9.33
C GLY A 19 -2.22 17.80 7.97
N ILE A 20 -2.67 16.56 7.85
CA ILE A 20 -2.61 15.79 6.61
C ILE A 20 -3.61 16.37 5.58
N SER A 21 -3.14 16.51 4.34
CA SER A 21 -3.97 16.94 3.22
C SER A 21 -3.71 16.05 2.00
N PHE A 22 -4.77 15.51 1.39
CA PHE A 22 -4.73 14.80 0.12
C PHE A 22 -6.12 14.66 -0.48
N SER A 23 -6.17 14.31 -1.76
CA SER A 23 -7.42 14.10 -2.48
C SER A 23 -7.35 12.88 -3.38
N LEU A 24 -8.49 12.24 -3.63
CA LEU A 24 -8.64 11.13 -4.57
C LEU A 24 -9.68 11.46 -5.63
N GLN A 25 -9.37 11.14 -6.87
CA GLN A 25 -10.32 11.13 -7.96
C GLN A 25 -11.25 9.90 -7.86
N LYS A 26 -12.36 9.90 -8.61
CA LYS A 26 -13.22 8.72 -8.71
C LYS A 26 -12.50 7.64 -9.53
N GLY A 27 -12.50 6.40 -9.03
CA GLY A 27 -11.81 5.26 -9.67
C GLY A 27 -10.32 5.20 -9.41
N GLU A 28 -9.74 6.14 -8.66
CA GLU A 28 -8.32 6.13 -8.30
C GLU A 28 -8.03 5.13 -7.19
N SER A 29 -6.92 4.41 -7.29
CA SER A 29 -6.34 3.59 -6.23
C SER A 29 -5.21 4.35 -5.54
N PHE A 30 -5.29 4.50 -4.22
CA PHE A 30 -4.37 5.29 -3.42
C PHE A 30 -3.76 4.46 -2.28
N GLY A 31 -2.45 4.33 -2.29
CA GLY A 31 -1.68 3.67 -1.24
C GLY A 31 -1.33 4.63 -0.11
N LEU A 32 -1.57 4.25 1.14
CA LEU A 32 -1.16 5.01 2.30
C LEU A 32 -0.10 4.22 3.07
N LEU A 33 1.16 4.60 2.89
CA LEU A 33 2.32 3.97 3.50
C LEU A 33 2.80 4.74 4.74
N GLY A 34 3.43 4.03 5.65
CA GLY A 34 4.06 4.62 6.83
C GLY A 34 4.36 3.56 7.89
N PRO A 35 5.29 3.82 8.82
CA PRO A 35 5.60 2.89 9.90
C PRO A 35 4.43 2.74 10.87
N ASN A 36 4.55 1.77 11.78
CA ASN A 36 3.59 1.60 12.86
C ASN A 36 3.55 2.87 13.73
N GLY A 37 2.34 3.34 14.04
CA GLY A 37 2.16 4.57 14.81
C GLY A 37 2.31 5.87 14.01
N ALA A 38 2.55 5.83 12.69
CA ALA A 38 2.65 7.03 11.85
C ALA A 38 1.33 7.83 11.72
N GLY A 39 0.18 7.25 12.09
CA GLY A 39 -1.11 7.90 12.01
C GLY A 39 -2.03 7.39 10.89
N LYS A 40 -1.66 6.32 10.16
CA LYS A 40 -2.45 5.74 9.06
C LYS A 40 -3.88 5.36 9.49
N SER A 41 -4.02 4.45 10.46
CA SER A 41 -5.34 3.97 10.93
C SER A 41 -6.16 5.09 11.57
N THR A 42 -5.53 6.07 12.23
CA THR A 42 -6.22 7.26 12.74
C THR A 42 -6.76 8.13 11.59
N THR A 43 -5.95 8.34 10.54
CA THR A 43 -6.37 9.08 9.34
C THR A 43 -7.55 8.38 8.65
N ILE A 44 -7.49 7.06 8.48
CA ILE A 44 -8.58 6.25 7.93
C ILE A 44 -9.83 6.33 8.81
N SER A 45 -9.68 6.23 10.14
CA SER A 45 -10.80 6.33 11.07
C SER A 45 -11.50 7.69 11.02
N MET A 46 -10.76 8.77 10.76
CA MET A 46 -11.35 10.10 10.54
C MET A 46 -12.09 10.16 9.20
N ILE A 47 -11.51 9.67 8.12
CA ILE A 47 -12.12 9.66 6.78
C ILE A 47 -13.40 8.81 6.76
N SER A 48 -13.40 7.65 7.44
CA SER A 48 -14.59 6.80 7.56
C SER A 48 -15.64 7.34 8.55
N GLY A 49 -15.35 8.45 9.24
CA GLY A 49 -16.23 9.05 10.23
C GLY A 49 -16.41 8.18 11.49
N LEU A 50 -15.47 7.27 11.79
CA LEU A 50 -15.43 6.49 13.03
C LEU A 50 -14.90 7.33 14.19
N VAL A 51 -13.91 8.17 13.91
CA VAL A 51 -13.32 9.09 14.87
C VAL A 51 -13.50 10.53 14.38
N PRO A 52 -14.00 11.46 15.21
CA PRO A 52 -14.07 12.86 14.83
C PRO A 52 -12.66 13.47 14.71
N HIS A 53 -12.40 14.22 13.64
CA HIS A 53 -11.22 15.06 13.52
C HIS A 53 -11.34 16.30 14.41
N ASP A 54 -10.23 16.83 14.91
CA ASP A 54 -10.22 18.00 15.80
C ASP A 54 -10.18 19.30 15.00
N SER A 55 -9.61 19.30 13.80
CA SER A 55 -9.61 20.42 12.86
C SER A 55 -9.40 19.93 11.42
N GLY A 56 -9.60 20.82 10.46
CA GLY A 56 -9.56 20.51 9.03
C GLY A 56 -10.93 20.17 8.47
N ASN A 57 -10.96 19.65 7.24
CA ASN A 57 -12.19 19.29 6.56
C ASN A 57 -12.03 17.95 5.84
N ILE A 58 -13.06 17.12 5.85
CA ILE A 58 -13.11 15.85 5.12
C ILE A 58 -14.41 15.80 4.34
N THR A 59 -14.32 15.59 3.04
CA THR A 59 -15.48 15.42 2.16
C THR A 59 -15.36 14.11 1.40
N VAL A 60 -16.40 13.27 1.43
CA VAL A 60 -16.47 11.99 0.70
C VAL A 60 -17.75 11.96 -0.13
N GLY A 61 -17.60 11.76 -1.44
CA GLY A 61 -18.75 11.73 -2.36
C GLY A 61 -19.58 13.01 -2.35
N GLY A 62 -18.96 14.16 -2.04
CA GLY A 62 -19.65 15.45 -1.90
C GLY A 62 -20.25 15.73 -0.51
N TYR A 63 -20.16 14.79 0.45
CA TYR A 63 -20.71 14.93 1.81
C TYR A 63 -19.62 15.21 2.83
N VAL A 64 -19.84 16.19 3.70
CA VAL A 64 -18.88 16.60 4.73
C VAL A 64 -18.98 15.71 5.96
N ILE A 65 -17.87 15.06 6.32
CA ILE A 65 -17.74 14.30 7.59
C ILE A 65 -17.85 15.28 8.77
N GLY A 66 -18.67 14.92 9.75
CA GLY A 66 -19.02 15.78 10.88
C GLY A 66 -20.38 16.45 10.73
N LYS A 67 -20.77 16.82 9.51
CA LYS A 67 -22.09 17.42 9.23
C LYS A 67 -23.05 16.42 8.57
N GLU A 68 -22.59 15.68 7.58
CA GLU A 68 -23.39 14.73 6.80
C GLU A 68 -22.79 13.31 6.85
N THR A 69 -22.23 12.93 7.99
CA THR A 69 -21.46 11.68 8.18
C THR A 69 -22.24 10.44 7.76
N VAL A 70 -23.55 10.38 7.99
CA VAL A 70 -24.38 9.22 7.60
C VAL A 70 -24.40 9.05 6.08
N LYS A 71 -24.59 10.15 5.33
CA LYS A 71 -24.59 10.13 3.87
C LYS A 71 -23.19 9.77 3.31
N ALA A 72 -22.15 10.34 3.91
CA ALA A 72 -20.76 9.99 3.56
C ALA A 72 -20.49 8.50 3.80
N LYS A 73 -20.89 7.93 4.94
CA LYS A 73 -20.73 6.50 5.26
C LYS A 73 -21.43 5.58 4.26
N GLN A 74 -22.56 6.00 3.67
CA GLN A 74 -23.23 5.25 2.62
C GLN A 74 -22.39 5.13 1.34
N LYS A 75 -21.39 6.02 1.16
CA LYS A 75 -20.45 5.96 0.03
C LYS A 75 -19.16 5.19 0.34
N ILE A 76 -18.96 4.79 1.59
CA ILE A 76 -17.72 4.20 2.07
C ILE A 76 -17.95 2.75 2.50
N GLY A 77 -17.16 1.81 1.94
CA GLY A 77 -16.96 0.48 2.49
C GLY A 77 -15.66 0.44 3.27
N VAL A 78 -15.67 -0.09 4.48
CA VAL A 78 -14.48 -0.21 5.31
C VAL A 78 -14.18 -1.68 5.58
N VAL A 79 -12.97 -2.09 5.26
CA VAL A 79 -12.40 -3.40 5.61
C VAL A 79 -11.40 -3.19 6.73
N PRO A 80 -11.77 -3.45 7.99
CA PRO A 80 -10.86 -3.25 9.11
C PRO A 80 -9.77 -4.34 9.13
N GLN A 81 -8.67 -4.06 9.84
CA GLN A 81 -7.58 -5.01 10.04
C GLN A 81 -8.08 -6.31 10.73
N GLU A 82 -8.96 -6.20 11.72
CA GLU A 82 -9.60 -7.34 12.36
C GLU A 82 -10.78 -7.88 11.53
N ILE A 83 -11.05 -9.18 11.65
CA ILE A 83 -12.17 -9.82 10.97
C ILE A 83 -13.49 -9.47 11.68
N ALA A 84 -14.35 -8.71 11.00
CA ALA A 84 -15.65 -8.28 11.49
C ALA A 84 -16.78 -9.20 11.01
N LEU A 85 -16.67 -10.50 11.28
CA LEU A 85 -17.65 -11.52 10.88
C LEU A 85 -18.14 -12.33 12.09
N TYR A 86 -19.33 -12.87 11.97
CA TYR A 86 -19.92 -13.78 12.96
C TYR A 86 -19.50 -15.22 12.65
N PRO A 87 -18.65 -15.86 13.48
CA PRO A 87 -18.08 -17.18 13.19
C PRO A 87 -19.12 -18.30 13.03
N THR A 88 -20.20 -18.23 13.77
CA THR A 88 -21.29 -19.24 13.80
C THR A 88 -22.26 -19.13 12.62
N LEU A 89 -22.26 -18.00 11.90
CA LEU A 89 -23.07 -17.81 10.71
C LEU A 89 -22.32 -18.28 9.46
N THR A 90 -23.09 -18.65 8.44
CA THR A 90 -22.55 -18.96 7.11
C THR A 90 -22.03 -17.70 6.42
N ALA A 91 -21.24 -17.86 5.34
CA ALA A 91 -20.80 -16.75 4.53
C ALA A 91 -21.98 -15.92 3.98
N HIS A 92 -22.99 -16.60 3.45
CA HIS A 92 -24.21 -15.96 2.96
C HIS A 92 -24.94 -15.19 4.08
N GLU A 93 -25.13 -15.79 5.26
CA GLU A 93 -25.81 -15.13 6.39
C GLU A 93 -25.05 -13.92 6.89
N ASN A 94 -23.71 -13.96 6.95
CA ASN A 94 -22.89 -12.79 7.27
C ASN A 94 -23.12 -11.65 6.27
N LEU A 95 -23.09 -11.93 4.97
CA LEU A 95 -23.34 -10.91 3.96
C LEU A 95 -24.78 -10.37 4.06
N MET A 96 -25.78 -11.24 4.26
CA MET A 96 -27.16 -10.84 4.49
C MET A 96 -27.32 -9.93 5.70
N PHE A 97 -26.61 -10.25 6.81
CA PHE A 97 -26.59 -9.41 8.01
C PHE A 97 -26.08 -8.01 7.70
N TRP A 98 -24.88 -7.89 7.10
CA TRP A 98 -24.30 -6.60 6.76
C TRP A 98 -25.13 -5.83 5.74
N GLY A 99 -25.69 -6.50 4.72
CA GLY A 99 -26.62 -5.87 3.78
C GLY A 99 -27.82 -5.22 4.46
N LYS A 100 -28.44 -5.91 5.41
CA LYS A 100 -29.56 -5.37 6.20
C LYS A 100 -29.14 -4.21 7.10
N MET A 101 -27.95 -4.29 7.71
CA MET A 101 -27.41 -3.19 8.53
C MET A 101 -27.18 -1.92 7.72
N TYR A 102 -26.89 -2.05 6.42
CA TYR A 102 -26.78 -0.94 5.48
C TYR A 102 -28.14 -0.52 4.87
N GLY A 103 -29.24 -1.13 5.32
CA GLY A 103 -30.61 -0.73 4.91
C GLY A 103 -31.15 -1.44 3.66
N LEU A 104 -30.49 -2.50 3.16
CA LEU A 104 -31.03 -3.28 2.06
C LEU A 104 -32.24 -4.11 2.53
N THR A 105 -33.25 -4.20 1.69
CA THR A 105 -34.36 -5.15 1.86
C THR A 105 -33.84 -6.59 1.81
N HIS A 106 -34.63 -7.54 2.28
CA HIS A 106 -34.24 -8.97 2.24
C HIS A 106 -33.94 -9.45 0.81
N GLY A 107 -34.75 -9.04 -0.15
CA GLY A 107 -34.59 -9.42 -1.57
C GLY A 107 -33.30 -8.83 -2.17
N GLU A 108 -33.06 -7.53 -1.93
CA GLU A 108 -31.84 -6.85 -2.37
C GLU A 108 -30.59 -7.45 -1.74
N ALA A 109 -30.59 -7.67 -0.42
CA ALA A 109 -29.48 -8.27 0.28
C ALA A 109 -29.17 -9.69 -0.24
N LYS A 110 -30.20 -10.50 -0.51
CA LYS A 110 -30.05 -11.85 -1.09
C LYS A 110 -29.39 -11.81 -2.46
N LYS A 111 -29.90 -10.95 -3.36
CA LYS A 111 -29.31 -10.76 -4.69
C LYS A 111 -27.85 -10.28 -4.58
N ARG A 112 -27.64 -9.25 -3.76
CA ARG A 112 -26.32 -8.67 -3.59
C ARG A 112 -25.31 -9.62 -2.95
N SER A 113 -25.74 -10.46 -1.99
CA SER A 113 -24.90 -11.49 -1.40
C SER A 113 -24.39 -12.50 -2.44
N ALA A 114 -25.21 -12.91 -3.40
CA ALA A 114 -24.78 -13.79 -4.48
C ALA A 114 -23.73 -13.12 -5.39
N GLU A 115 -23.97 -11.86 -5.80
CA GLU A 115 -23.01 -11.06 -6.59
C GLU A 115 -21.69 -10.90 -5.86
N VAL A 116 -21.73 -10.61 -4.56
CA VAL A 116 -20.52 -10.39 -3.74
C VAL A 116 -19.74 -11.69 -3.53
N LEU A 117 -20.42 -12.82 -3.30
CA LEU A 117 -19.78 -14.14 -3.21
C LEU A 117 -19.03 -14.51 -4.50
N GLU A 118 -19.56 -14.13 -5.64
CA GLU A 118 -18.90 -14.30 -6.94
C GLU A 118 -17.64 -13.43 -7.02
N TYR A 119 -17.71 -12.12 -6.69
CA TYR A 119 -16.55 -11.21 -6.67
C TYR A 119 -15.42 -11.70 -5.78
N VAL A 120 -15.75 -12.24 -4.60
CA VAL A 120 -14.73 -12.73 -3.66
C VAL A 120 -14.36 -14.21 -3.91
N GLY A 121 -14.91 -14.85 -4.96
CA GLY A 121 -14.58 -16.22 -5.37
C GLY A 121 -14.94 -17.28 -4.32
N LEU A 122 -16.08 -17.13 -3.62
CA LEU A 122 -16.53 -18.02 -2.55
C LEU A 122 -17.98 -18.51 -2.72
N THR A 123 -18.49 -18.52 -3.96
CA THR A 123 -19.86 -18.96 -4.27
C THR A 123 -20.15 -20.39 -3.78
N GLU A 124 -19.22 -21.33 -4.02
CA GLU A 124 -19.35 -22.73 -3.62
C GLU A 124 -19.37 -22.95 -2.09
N ARG A 125 -18.83 -21.96 -1.36
CA ARG A 125 -18.71 -21.98 0.09
C ARG A 125 -19.76 -21.11 0.81
N ALA A 126 -20.76 -20.62 0.06
CA ALA A 126 -21.78 -19.69 0.56
C ALA A 126 -22.53 -20.20 1.81
N LYS A 127 -22.73 -21.51 1.90
CA LYS A 127 -23.48 -22.19 2.98
C LYS A 127 -22.60 -22.67 4.13
N ASP A 128 -21.27 -22.53 4.01
CA ASP A 128 -20.35 -22.99 5.05
C ASP A 128 -20.21 -21.89 6.12
N LYS A 129 -20.06 -22.32 7.36
CA LYS A 129 -19.88 -21.41 8.50
C LYS A 129 -18.49 -20.77 8.46
N ILE A 130 -18.41 -19.49 8.85
CA ILE A 130 -17.17 -18.73 8.87
C ILE A 130 -16.09 -19.35 9.77
N GLU A 131 -16.48 -20.02 10.85
CA GLU A 131 -15.53 -20.73 11.73
C GLU A 131 -14.68 -21.78 11.00
N THR A 132 -15.21 -22.38 9.92
CA THR A 132 -14.51 -23.40 9.10
C THR A 132 -13.60 -22.81 8.01
N PHE A 133 -13.58 -21.50 7.87
CA PHE A 133 -12.82 -20.81 6.81
C PHE A 133 -11.36 -20.58 7.21
N SER A 134 -10.46 -20.65 6.22
CA SER A 134 -9.08 -20.18 6.39
C SER A 134 -9.04 -18.66 6.64
N GLY A 135 -7.91 -18.14 7.13
CA GLY A 135 -7.73 -16.71 7.33
C GLY A 135 -7.99 -15.90 6.05
N GLY A 136 -7.47 -16.36 4.92
CA GLY A 136 -7.70 -15.72 3.62
C GLY A 136 -9.16 -15.77 3.17
N MET A 137 -9.87 -16.86 3.38
CA MET A 137 -11.30 -16.94 3.09
C MET A 137 -12.12 -15.99 3.96
N LYS A 138 -11.82 -15.91 5.27
CA LYS A 138 -12.45 -14.96 6.19
C LYS A 138 -12.21 -13.52 5.73
N ARG A 139 -10.99 -13.19 5.33
CA ARG A 139 -10.64 -11.85 4.82
C ARG A 139 -11.44 -11.50 3.55
N ARG A 140 -11.59 -12.44 2.63
CA ARG A 140 -12.38 -12.25 1.42
C ARG A 140 -13.87 -11.98 1.72
N ILE A 141 -14.49 -12.71 2.66
CA ILE A 141 -15.86 -12.41 3.11
C ILE A 141 -15.93 -11.05 3.83
N ASN A 142 -14.90 -10.68 4.60
CA ASN A 142 -14.82 -9.36 5.25
C ASN A 142 -14.82 -8.23 4.22
N ILE A 143 -14.07 -8.38 3.11
CA ILE A 143 -14.13 -7.49 1.94
C ILE A 143 -15.54 -7.49 1.34
N GLY A 144 -16.13 -8.67 1.14
CA GLY A 144 -17.49 -8.80 0.65
C GLY A 144 -18.53 -8.06 1.49
N ALA A 145 -18.41 -8.14 2.82
CA ALA A 145 -19.29 -7.41 3.74
C ALA A 145 -19.24 -5.88 3.53
N ALA A 146 -18.03 -5.34 3.30
CA ALA A 146 -17.85 -3.92 3.00
C ALA A 146 -18.44 -3.51 1.64
N LEU A 147 -18.65 -4.45 0.72
CA LEU A 147 -19.19 -4.20 -0.62
C LEU A 147 -20.73 -4.32 -0.72
N MET A 148 -21.41 -4.77 0.33
CA MET A 148 -22.85 -5.09 0.27
C MET A 148 -23.72 -3.91 -0.15
N HIS A 149 -23.42 -2.72 0.29
CA HIS A 149 -24.21 -1.49 0.03
C HIS A 149 -23.75 -0.72 -1.22
N LYS A 150 -22.88 -1.31 -2.06
CA LYS A 150 -22.33 -0.70 -3.29
C LYS A 150 -21.63 0.64 -3.02
N PRO A 151 -20.61 0.67 -2.16
CA PRO A 151 -19.87 1.90 -1.88
C PRO A 151 -19.18 2.42 -3.14
N GLU A 152 -18.83 3.72 -3.15
CA GLU A 152 -18.01 4.34 -4.20
C GLU A 152 -16.52 4.43 -3.80
N LEU A 153 -16.23 4.33 -2.50
CA LEU A 153 -14.91 4.31 -1.90
C LEU A 153 -14.75 3.08 -1.02
N LEU A 154 -13.76 2.25 -1.29
CA LEU A 154 -13.37 1.13 -0.45
C LEU A 154 -12.09 1.49 0.32
N ILE A 155 -12.14 1.41 1.64
CA ILE A 155 -10.99 1.64 2.52
C ILE A 155 -10.59 0.32 3.12
N MET A 156 -9.31 -0.05 2.98
CA MET A 156 -8.77 -1.31 3.46
C MET A 156 -7.57 -1.03 4.37
N ASP A 157 -7.72 -1.38 5.65
CA ASP A 157 -6.65 -1.19 6.64
C ASP A 157 -5.87 -2.49 6.82
N GLU A 158 -4.68 -2.55 6.22
CA GLU A 158 -3.75 -3.69 6.25
C GLU A 158 -4.41 -5.07 5.97
N PRO A 159 -5.12 -5.22 4.85
CA PRO A 159 -6.02 -6.37 4.65
C PRO A 159 -5.31 -7.72 4.47
N THR A 160 -3.99 -7.73 4.26
CA THR A 160 -3.20 -8.94 3.97
C THR A 160 -2.30 -9.38 5.11
N VAL A 161 -2.33 -8.66 6.24
CA VAL A 161 -1.54 -9.02 7.42
C VAL A 161 -1.95 -10.38 7.97
N GLY A 162 -0.97 -11.28 8.13
CA GLY A 162 -1.19 -12.63 8.64
C GLY A 162 -1.87 -13.59 7.66
N ILE A 163 -1.95 -13.21 6.37
CA ILE A 163 -2.54 -14.02 5.30
C ILE A 163 -1.43 -14.73 4.51
N ASP A 164 -1.66 -16.00 4.16
CA ASP A 164 -0.75 -16.78 3.33
C ASP A 164 -0.56 -16.16 1.93
N PRO A 165 0.58 -16.43 1.23
CA PRO A 165 0.88 -15.80 -0.06
C PRO A 165 -0.16 -16.04 -1.15
N GLN A 166 -0.76 -17.23 -1.21
CA GLN A 166 -1.77 -17.56 -2.22
C GLN A 166 -3.05 -16.75 -1.98
N SER A 167 -3.52 -16.70 -0.74
CA SER A 167 -4.70 -15.91 -0.36
C SER A 167 -4.45 -14.41 -0.53
N ARG A 168 -3.21 -13.94 -0.24
CA ARG A 168 -2.79 -12.55 -0.47
C ARG A 168 -2.95 -12.16 -1.94
N ASN A 169 -2.38 -12.93 -2.85
CA ASN A 169 -2.48 -12.66 -4.29
C ASN A 169 -3.93 -12.58 -4.75
N HIS A 170 -4.77 -13.51 -4.29
CA HIS A 170 -6.19 -13.50 -4.64
C HIS A 170 -6.93 -12.26 -4.12
N ILE A 171 -6.58 -11.77 -2.92
CA ILE A 171 -7.13 -10.51 -2.39
C ILE A 171 -6.69 -9.33 -3.25
N LEU A 172 -5.41 -9.25 -3.60
CA LEU A 172 -4.87 -8.16 -4.44
C LEU A 172 -5.53 -8.13 -5.82
N GLU A 173 -5.70 -9.30 -6.47
CA GLU A 173 -6.41 -9.41 -7.75
C GLU A 173 -7.87 -8.98 -7.63
N THR A 174 -8.58 -9.40 -6.57
CA THR A 174 -9.96 -8.98 -6.32
C THR A 174 -10.07 -7.46 -6.18
N VAL A 175 -9.17 -6.83 -5.43
CA VAL A 175 -9.15 -5.37 -5.25
C VAL A 175 -8.86 -4.67 -6.57
N LYS A 176 -7.91 -5.17 -7.35
CA LYS A 176 -7.56 -4.62 -8.66
C LYS A 176 -8.74 -4.67 -9.62
N GLN A 177 -9.43 -5.81 -9.71
CA GLN A 177 -10.63 -5.95 -10.53
C GLN A 177 -11.74 -4.98 -10.09
N LEU A 178 -11.97 -4.81 -8.79
CA LEU A 178 -12.91 -3.83 -8.27
C LEU A 178 -12.54 -2.40 -8.69
N ASN A 179 -11.26 -2.05 -8.62
CA ASN A 179 -10.79 -0.74 -9.04
C ASN A 179 -10.97 -0.53 -10.56
N GLU A 180 -10.64 -1.51 -11.39
CA GLU A 180 -10.85 -1.50 -12.85
C GLU A 180 -12.34 -1.30 -13.22
N THR A 181 -13.28 -1.75 -12.38
CA THR A 181 -14.72 -1.46 -12.56
C THR A 181 -15.14 -0.07 -12.09
N GLY A 182 -14.21 0.78 -11.66
CA GLY A 182 -14.42 2.17 -11.24
C GLY A 182 -14.55 2.39 -9.73
N MET A 183 -14.25 1.38 -8.90
CA MET A 183 -14.18 1.53 -7.44
C MET A 183 -12.98 2.41 -7.08
N THR A 184 -13.21 3.44 -6.26
CA THR A 184 -12.10 4.19 -5.63
C THR A 184 -11.58 3.41 -4.44
N VAL A 185 -10.26 3.27 -4.29
CA VAL A 185 -9.65 2.46 -3.23
C VAL A 185 -8.65 3.28 -2.42
N ILE A 186 -8.72 3.18 -1.10
CA ILE A 186 -7.61 3.50 -0.19
C ILE A 186 -7.09 2.19 0.38
N TYR A 187 -5.81 1.93 0.18
CA TYR A 187 -5.15 0.73 0.61
C TYR A 187 -4.00 1.05 1.55
N THR A 188 -4.05 0.59 2.79
CA THR A 188 -2.90 0.68 3.68
C THR A 188 -2.17 -0.65 3.71
N SER A 189 -0.86 -0.59 3.68
CA SER A 189 0.01 -1.75 3.86
C SER A 189 1.37 -1.29 4.40
N HIS A 190 2.07 -2.20 5.03
CA HIS A 190 3.51 -2.12 5.26
C HIS A 190 4.31 -2.95 4.25
N TYR A 191 3.65 -3.61 3.29
CA TYR A 191 4.26 -4.28 2.15
C TYR A 191 4.22 -3.37 0.93
N MET A 192 5.37 -2.83 0.55
CA MET A 192 5.46 -1.88 -0.57
C MET A 192 5.07 -2.49 -1.90
N GLU A 193 5.43 -3.75 -2.10
CA GLU A 193 5.08 -4.53 -3.30
C GLU A 193 3.57 -4.55 -3.56
N GLU A 194 2.74 -4.64 -2.51
CA GLU A 194 1.28 -4.61 -2.65
C GLU A 194 0.79 -3.25 -3.14
N VAL A 195 1.35 -2.18 -2.57
CA VAL A 195 1.00 -0.80 -2.93
C VAL A 195 1.48 -0.48 -4.35
N GLU A 196 2.67 -0.93 -4.72
CA GLU A 196 3.20 -0.80 -6.09
C GLU A 196 2.34 -1.54 -7.12
N TYR A 197 1.77 -2.69 -6.73
CA TYR A 197 0.92 -3.49 -7.60
C TYR A 197 -0.48 -2.90 -7.78
N LEU A 198 -1.06 -2.31 -6.71
CA LEU A 198 -2.45 -1.89 -6.68
C LEU A 198 -2.68 -0.41 -6.94
N CYS A 199 -1.72 0.47 -6.55
CA CYS A 199 -2.03 1.87 -6.36
C CYS A 199 -1.45 2.77 -7.46
N ASP A 200 -2.29 3.67 -7.97
CA ASP A 200 -1.90 4.69 -8.98
C ASP A 200 -1.02 5.76 -8.34
N ARG A 201 -1.39 6.18 -7.12
CA ARG A 201 -0.65 7.16 -6.34
C ARG A 201 -0.46 6.69 -4.91
N ILE A 202 0.57 7.20 -4.28
CA ILE A 202 1.03 6.78 -2.96
C ILE A 202 1.27 8.02 -2.11
N GLY A 203 0.74 8.00 -0.88
CA GLY A 203 1.05 8.94 0.17
C GLY A 203 1.90 8.26 1.25
N ILE A 204 2.99 8.89 1.63
CA ILE A 204 3.86 8.41 2.71
C ILE A 204 3.62 9.28 3.94
N ILE A 205 3.20 8.65 5.04
CA ILE A 205 2.99 9.32 6.33
C ILE A 205 4.09 8.90 7.29
N ASP A 206 4.70 9.87 7.95
CA ASP A 206 5.55 9.63 9.13
C ASP A 206 5.25 10.65 10.21
N GLN A 207 5.27 10.20 11.47
CA GLN A 207 5.04 11.03 12.67
C GLN A 207 3.81 11.94 12.59
N GLY A 208 2.76 11.50 11.91
CA GLY A 208 1.50 12.23 11.75
C GLY A 208 1.47 13.27 10.64
N GLU A 209 2.47 13.31 9.78
CA GLU A 209 2.60 14.24 8.66
C GLU A 209 2.67 13.49 7.33
N MET A 210 2.14 14.09 6.26
CA MET A 210 2.31 13.58 4.90
C MET A 210 3.66 14.06 4.36
N ILE A 211 4.67 13.17 4.32
CA ILE A 211 6.03 13.53 3.93
C ILE A 211 6.27 13.46 2.41
N ALA A 212 5.49 12.64 1.71
CA ALA A 212 5.55 12.57 0.25
C ALA A 212 4.20 12.09 -0.31
N ILE A 213 3.85 12.54 -1.52
CA ILE A 213 2.68 12.09 -2.28
C ILE A 213 2.97 12.21 -3.77
N GLY A 214 2.61 11.19 -4.54
CA GLY A 214 2.84 11.15 -5.99
C GLY A 214 2.61 9.76 -6.57
N THR A 215 2.83 9.60 -7.88
CA THR A 215 2.94 8.28 -8.51
C THR A 215 4.25 7.60 -8.07
N LYS A 216 4.36 6.29 -8.26
CA LYS A 216 5.63 5.58 -8.01
C LYS A 216 6.79 6.25 -8.74
N THR A 217 6.61 6.59 -10.01
CA THR A 217 7.62 7.25 -10.84
C THR A 217 8.02 8.62 -10.28
N ASP A 218 7.05 9.46 -9.89
CA ASP A 218 7.33 10.78 -9.30
C ASP A 218 8.09 10.66 -7.98
N LEU A 219 7.69 9.71 -7.15
CA LEU A 219 8.33 9.49 -5.86
C LEU A 219 9.75 8.97 -6.01
N CYS A 220 9.98 7.99 -6.89
CA CYS A 220 11.32 7.46 -7.15
C CYS A 220 12.25 8.49 -7.81
N SER A 221 11.74 9.34 -8.72
CA SER A 221 12.53 10.38 -9.35
C SER A 221 13.03 11.46 -8.39
N ARG A 222 12.27 11.75 -7.30
CA ARG A 222 12.68 12.70 -6.24
C ARG A 222 13.90 12.25 -5.45
N LEU A 223 14.26 10.97 -5.49
CA LEU A 223 15.45 10.42 -4.83
C LEU A 223 16.75 10.64 -5.59
N GLY A 224 16.72 11.36 -6.70
CA GLY A 224 17.88 11.52 -7.56
C GLY A 224 17.91 10.52 -8.70
N GLY A 225 16.89 9.69 -8.87
CA GLY A 225 16.73 8.83 -10.06
C GLY A 225 17.84 7.79 -10.31
N ASP A 226 18.78 7.64 -9.37
CA ASP A 226 19.93 6.78 -9.58
C ASP A 226 19.60 5.31 -9.37
N THR A 227 19.93 4.53 -10.37
CA THR A 227 19.94 3.08 -10.30
C THR A 227 21.16 2.64 -9.51
N ILE A 228 21.00 1.64 -8.63
CA ILE A 228 22.16 1.01 -8.00
C ILE A 228 22.55 -0.23 -8.78
N ILE A 229 23.83 -0.27 -9.14
CA ILE A 229 24.48 -1.45 -9.69
C ILE A 229 25.26 -2.08 -8.55
N GLN A 230 24.82 -3.24 -8.09
CA GLN A 230 25.50 -4.02 -7.06
C GLN A 230 26.38 -5.06 -7.72
N LEU A 231 27.67 -5.00 -7.42
CA LEU A 231 28.65 -5.97 -7.85
C LEU A 231 29.09 -6.85 -6.68
N THR A 232 29.17 -8.16 -6.89
CA THR A 232 29.92 -9.07 -6.01
C THR A 232 31.17 -9.48 -6.75
N VAL A 233 32.33 -9.32 -6.15
CA VAL A 233 33.65 -9.50 -6.81
C VAL A 233 34.47 -10.55 -6.09
N SER A 234 35.47 -11.12 -6.75
CA SER A 234 36.40 -12.10 -6.15
C SER A 234 37.45 -11.46 -5.23
N GLY A 235 37.62 -10.17 -5.32
CA GLY A 235 38.53 -9.36 -4.51
C GLY A 235 38.33 -7.89 -4.82
N ILE A 236 38.76 -7.03 -3.90
CA ILE A 236 38.67 -5.57 -4.03
C ILE A 236 40.08 -5.02 -4.17
N ASP A 237 40.32 -4.28 -5.26
CA ASP A 237 41.57 -3.61 -5.53
C ASP A 237 41.32 -2.09 -5.59
N GLU A 238 42.19 -1.30 -4.96
CA GLU A 238 42.04 0.17 -4.92
C GLU A 238 42.11 0.80 -6.32
N ALA A 239 42.90 0.23 -7.23
CA ALA A 239 42.99 0.72 -8.60
C ALA A 239 41.68 0.52 -9.36
N PHE A 240 41.00 -0.63 -9.15
CA PHE A 240 39.68 -0.90 -9.69
C PHE A 240 38.62 0.02 -9.10
N LEU A 241 38.64 0.27 -7.78
CA LEU A 241 37.71 1.21 -7.16
C LEU A 241 37.90 2.63 -7.68
N PHE A 242 39.15 3.06 -7.88
CA PHE A 242 39.44 4.36 -8.48
C PHE A 242 38.92 4.47 -9.91
N ALA A 243 39.13 3.43 -10.72
CA ALA A 243 38.61 3.37 -12.07
C ALA A 243 37.06 3.49 -12.10
N ILE A 244 36.36 2.71 -11.26
CA ILE A 244 34.89 2.77 -11.16
C ILE A 244 34.41 4.16 -10.75
N ARG A 245 35.03 4.78 -9.75
CA ARG A 245 34.68 6.14 -9.30
C ARG A 245 34.89 7.20 -10.36
N SER A 246 35.78 6.93 -11.31
CA SER A 246 36.11 7.83 -12.41
C SER A 246 35.21 7.67 -13.65
N LEU A 247 34.33 6.65 -13.66
CA LEU A 247 33.43 6.42 -14.79
C LEU A 247 32.42 7.54 -14.94
N ALA A 248 32.13 7.90 -16.20
CA ALA A 248 31.04 8.83 -16.51
C ALA A 248 29.69 8.26 -16.02
N HIS A 249 28.87 9.13 -15.43
CA HIS A 249 27.53 8.78 -14.88
C HIS A 249 27.53 7.96 -13.59
N VAL A 250 28.67 7.71 -12.97
CA VAL A 250 28.76 7.20 -11.60
C VAL A 250 28.72 8.39 -10.63
N ASN A 251 27.78 8.36 -9.69
CA ASN A 251 27.60 9.44 -8.72
C ASN A 251 28.20 9.09 -7.36
N ASP A 252 28.10 7.83 -6.95
CA ASP A 252 28.67 7.34 -5.69
C ASP A 252 29.07 5.87 -5.77
N VAL A 253 30.06 5.47 -4.96
CA VAL A 253 30.53 4.08 -4.86
C VAL A 253 30.75 3.74 -3.39
N THR A 254 29.90 2.86 -2.86
CA THR A 254 29.99 2.32 -1.51
C THR A 254 30.56 0.89 -1.54
N VAL A 255 31.53 0.61 -0.66
CA VAL A 255 32.21 -0.69 -0.61
C VAL A 255 31.89 -1.40 0.69
N HIS A 256 31.45 -2.67 0.57
CA HIS A 256 31.19 -3.58 1.68
C HIS A 256 32.28 -4.66 1.68
N GLU A 257 33.44 -4.36 2.27
CA GLU A 257 34.63 -5.22 2.21
C GLU A 257 34.39 -6.61 2.76
N SER A 258 33.62 -6.76 3.86
CA SER A 258 33.32 -8.06 4.48
C SER A 258 32.53 -9.01 3.58
N GLU A 259 31.79 -8.48 2.61
CA GLU A 259 30.94 -9.24 1.68
C GLU A 259 31.48 -9.23 0.25
N LEU A 260 32.60 -8.57 0.01
CA LEU A 260 33.16 -8.34 -1.33
C LEU A 260 32.12 -7.74 -2.31
N LYS A 261 31.28 -6.84 -1.80
CA LYS A 261 30.25 -6.15 -2.57
C LYS A 261 30.58 -4.67 -2.76
N ILE A 262 30.20 -4.17 -3.94
CA ILE A 262 30.36 -2.77 -4.34
C ILE A 262 29.01 -2.30 -4.85
N ASP A 263 28.44 -1.27 -4.21
CA ASP A 263 27.21 -0.61 -4.62
C ASP A 263 27.57 0.67 -5.36
N ILE A 264 27.13 0.80 -6.61
CA ILE A 264 27.43 1.92 -7.49
C ILE A 264 26.13 2.64 -7.82
N SER A 265 26.02 3.88 -7.37
CA SER A 265 24.93 4.78 -7.74
C SER A 265 25.22 5.41 -9.09
N ALA A 266 24.35 5.17 -10.08
CA ALA A 266 24.62 5.59 -11.45
C ALA A 266 23.37 6.15 -12.15
N ALA A 267 23.55 7.28 -12.83
CA ALA A 267 22.65 7.73 -13.89
C ALA A 267 22.99 6.95 -15.18
N HIS A 268 21.99 6.62 -15.99
CA HIS A 268 22.21 5.87 -17.25
C HIS A 268 22.93 4.51 -17.06
N HIS A 269 22.41 3.68 -16.17
CA HIS A 269 23.01 2.40 -15.74
C HIS A 269 23.46 1.49 -16.89
N GLU A 270 22.76 1.47 -18.04
CA GLU A 270 23.14 0.65 -19.20
C GLU A 270 24.56 0.94 -19.70
N LYS A 271 24.92 2.23 -19.77
CA LYS A 271 26.27 2.65 -20.19
C LYS A 271 27.31 2.32 -19.13
N VAL A 272 26.94 2.53 -17.86
CA VAL A 272 27.83 2.25 -16.72
C VAL A 272 28.12 0.76 -16.60
N VAL A 273 27.11 -0.13 -16.76
CA VAL A 273 27.31 -1.59 -16.75
C VAL A 273 28.35 -2.03 -17.79
N THR A 274 28.24 -1.50 -19.02
CA THR A 274 29.21 -1.84 -20.08
C THR A 274 30.64 -1.41 -19.70
N SER A 275 30.80 -0.22 -19.15
CA SER A 275 32.10 0.27 -18.70
C SER A 275 32.64 -0.52 -17.50
N LEU A 276 31.79 -0.90 -16.56
CA LEU A 276 32.14 -1.71 -15.39
C LEU A 276 32.69 -3.08 -15.80
N LEU A 277 32.08 -3.74 -16.80
CA LEU A 277 32.57 -5.02 -17.32
C LEU A 277 33.96 -4.87 -17.97
N ALA A 278 34.19 -3.77 -18.68
CA ALA A 278 35.50 -3.47 -19.29
C ALA A 278 36.58 -3.24 -18.21
N GLU A 279 36.28 -2.42 -17.19
CA GLU A 279 37.21 -2.16 -16.08
C GLU A 279 37.51 -3.42 -15.27
N ALA A 280 36.49 -4.24 -14.95
CA ALA A 280 36.69 -5.50 -14.27
C ALA A 280 37.67 -6.44 -15.04
N THR A 281 37.51 -6.48 -16.36
CA THR A 281 38.41 -7.27 -17.22
C THR A 281 39.82 -6.69 -17.24
N ALA A 282 39.97 -5.37 -17.33
CA ALA A 282 41.27 -4.70 -17.35
C ALA A 282 42.06 -4.88 -16.05
N HIS A 283 41.35 -4.90 -14.92
CA HIS A 283 41.93 -5.10 -13.58
C HIS A 283 41.97 -6.57 -13.13
N HIS A 284 41.64 -7.53 -14.00
CA HIS A 284 41.57 -8.95 -13.69
C HIS A 284 40.69 -9.31 -12.50
N ILE A 285 39.64 -8.53 -12.26
CA ILE A 285 38.64 -8.78 -11.22
C ILE A 285 37.54 -9.70 -11.75
N ASN A 286 37.33 -10.84 -11.11
CA ASN A 286 36.21 -11.70 -11.46
C ASN A 286 34.93 -11.18 -10.84
N LEU A 287 33.94 -10.85 -11.68
CA LEU A 287 32.59 -10.52 -11.26
C LEU A 287 31.84 -11.83 -10.96
N LEU A 288 31.42 -12.02 -9.71
CA LEU A 288 30.65 -13.17 -9.27
C LEU A 288 29.16 -12.94 -9.47
N SER A 289 28.71 -11.71 -9.29
CA SER A 289 27.32 -11.29 -9.50
C SER A 289 27.27 -9.82 -9.92
N LEU A 290 26.34 -9.48 -10.79
CA LEU A 290 25.96 -8.11 -11.13
C LEU A 290 24.43 -8.02 -11.06
N GLN A 291 23.92 -7.13 -10.22
CA GLN A 291 22.49 -6.85 -10.08
C GLN A 291 22.24 -5.37 -10.30
N VAL A 292 21.25 -5.07 -11.15
CA VAL A 292 20.78 -3.69 -11.36
C VAL A 292 19.51 -3.52 -10.55
N GLN A 293 19.54 -2.63 -9.57
CA GLN A 293 18.42 -2.30 -8.71
C GLN A 293 17.88 -0.92 -9.10
N GLU A 294 16.73 -0.91 -9.73
CA GLU A 294 16.02 0.34 -10.00
C GLU A 294 15.57 1.00 -8.69
N PRO A 295 15.44 2.33 -8.68
CA PRO A 295 14.85 3.05 -7.55
C PRO A 295 13.48 2.45 -7.19
N ASN A 296 13.31 2.02 -5.94
CA ASN A 296 12.06 1.46 -5.45
C ASN A 296 11.54 2.24 -4.24
N LEU A 297 10.27 2.00 -3.91
CA LEU A 297 9.63 2.68 -2.78
C LEU A 297 10.29 2.36 -1.43
N GLU A 298 10.90 1.19 -1.28
CA GLU A 298 11.53 0.79 -0.03
C GLU A 298 12.73 1.67 0.30
N ARG A 299 13.59 1.93 -0.68
CA ARG A 299 14.72 2.85 -0.53
C ARG A 299 14.27 4.30 -0.32
N LEU A 300 13.25 4.72 -1.08
CA LEU A 300 12.63 6.03 -0.88
C LEU A 300 12.18 6.18 0.56
N PHE A 301 11.47 5.20 1.06
CA PHE A 301 10.93 5.21 2.40
C PHE A 301 12.05 5.27 3.47
N LEU A 302 13.08 4.42 3.32
CA LEU A 302 14.27 4.45 4.19
C LEU A 302 14.95 5.82 4.20
N ASN A 303 15.14 6.42 3.03
CA ASN A 303 15.78 7.73 2.92
C ASN A 303 14.94 8.84 3.54
N LEU A 304 13.61 8.79 3.41
CA LEU A 304 12.71 9.82 3.95
C LEU A 304 12.48 9.68 5.46
N THR A 305 12.46 8.46 5.99
CA THR A 305 12.08 8.20 7.40
C THR A 305 13.25 7.79 8.29
N GLY A 306 14.36 7.35 7.69
CA GLY A 306 15.51 6.78 8.41
C GLY A 306 15.21 5.42 9.07
N ARG A 307 14.09 4.77 8.73
CA ARG A 307 13.62 3.49 9.29
C ARG A 307 13.06 2.58 8.21
N THR A 308 13.06 1.27 8.47
CA THR A 308 12.32 0.33 7.64
C THR A 308 10.82 0.34 7.99
N LEU A 309 9.95 -0.06 7.06
CA LEU A 309 8.49 -0.17 7.34
C LEU A 309 8.15 -1.25 8.37
N ARG A 310 9.07 -2.18 8.60
CA ARG A 310 8.86 -3.35 9.47
C ARG A 310 9.33 -3.15 10.91
N ASP A 311 9.93 -2.01 11.22
CA ASP A 311 10.43 -1.68 12.57
C ASP A 311 9.35 -1.03 13.47
#